data_8fe9d0eafc805089dd9954774a548042
#
_entry.id   8fe9d0eafc805089dd9954774a548042
#
_cell.length_a   1.000
_cell.length_b   1.000
_cell.length_c   1.000
_cell.angle_alpha   90.00
_cell.angle_beta   90.00
_cell.angle_gamma   90.00
#
_symmetry.space_group_name_H-M   'P 1'
#
loop_
_entity.id
_entity.type
_entity.pdbx_description
1 polymer ?
#
loop_
_entity_poly.entity_id
_entity_poly.type
_entity_poly.pdbx_seq_one_letter_code
_entity_poly.pdbx_strand_id
1 'polypeptide(L)'
;MKLVVTSENLVSAIRRVIPAINSKPTNPIMANLLFVADGEKLTVTAADFDVRISTCIPALVMEPGKITLPAKKIQQIAGALPSGDVELSLAEDNSPEVRLTCRKAYYKVRGLDAEDFPADDDIVYDWGFNMPVKELFSAFSKVIYARAEDESRKELNGLLLSIRGGMLTIAATDGRRLAMVEKPFQEEMQEEHEGDVILAYKSVMELMKSLDPADQVKISLSQSAASFETPTTTINTKLREGRYPNFRSVIPPSFAQTVAISRLSFIDVLTRVSMVASDANPQMCFEFFNNEVVISARSNEYGESHESLEVSMDGNPITVCFNPNYLTEPLKYLDCDQLFIKFNDVLNPVSLEGDEGFIYILMPMKLPEGFVSAKA
;
A
#
# COMPACT_ATOMS: atom_id res chain seq x y z
N MET A 1 -5.55 14.45 -34.42
CA MET A 1 -4.69 13.44 -33.72
C MET A 1 -4.70 12.16 -34.53
N LYS A 2 -3.54 11.67 -34.94
CA LYS A 2 -3.38 10.37 -35.57
C LYS A 2 -2.07 9.73 -35.13
N LEU A 3 -2.12 8.49 -34.63
CA LEU A 3 -0.95 7.77 -34.12
C LEU A 3 -1.07 6.25 -34.28
N VAL A 4 0.07 5.58 -34.20
CA VAL A 4 0.15 4.11 -34.10
C VAL A 4 0.94 3.72 -32.86
N VAL A 5 0.43 2.73 -32.14
CA VAL A 5 1.03 2.16 -30.92
C VAL A 5 0.83 0.66 -30.90
N THR A 6 1.69 -0.12 -30.27
CA THR A 6 1.43 -1.57 -30.11
C THR A 6 0.30 -1.83 -29.13
N SER A 7 -0.47 -2.89 -29.35
CA SER A 7 -1.56 -3.29 -28.44
C SER A 7 -1.05 -3.53 -27.02
N GLU A 8 0.13 -4.12 -26.86
CA GLU A 8 0.78 -4.40 -25.58
C GLU A 8 1.08 -3.10 -24.82
N ASN A 9 1.67 -2.10 -25.50
CA ASN A 9 1.98 -0.80 -24.90
C ASN A 9 0.70 -0.07 -24.50
N LEU A 10 -0.33 -0.08 -25.36
CA LEU A 10 -1.61 0.56 -25.07
C LEU A 10 -2.28 -0.07 -23.83
N VAL A 11 -2.33 -1.40 -23.75
CA VAL A 11 -2.88 -2.12 -22.58
C VAL A 11 -2.09 -1.80 -21.32
N SER A 12 -0.76 -1.81 -21.39
CA SER A 12 0.12 -1.49 -20.29
C SER A 12 -0.12 -0.07 -19.77
N ALA A 13 -0.18 0.92 -20.68
CA ALA A 13 -0.43 2.31 -20.32
C ALA A 13 -1.78 2.49 -19.61
N ILE A 14 -2.85 1.94 -20.19
CA ILE A 14 -4.19 2.00 -19.59
C ILE A 14 -4.20 1.33 -18.22
N ARG A 15 -3.60 0.15 -18.07
CA ARG A 15 -3.55 -0.60 -16.81
C ARG A 15 -2.88 0.20 -15.69
N ARG A 16 -1.82 0.95 -16.01
CA ARG A 16 -1.08 1.76 -15.04
C ARG A 16 -1.88 2.93 -14.50
N VAL A 17 -2.74 3.55 -15.32
CA VAL A 17 -3.50 4.75 -14.93
C VAL A 17 -4.90 4.45 -14.37
N ILE A 18 -5.50 3.32 -14.73
CA ILE A 18 -6.85 2.91 -14.29
C ILE A 18 -7.07 2.99 -12.76
N PRO A 19 -6.07 2.68 -11.89
CA PRO A 19 -6.27 2.78 -10.45
C PRO A 19 -6.75 4.15 -9.97
N ALA A 20 -6.41 5.25 -10.63
CA ALA A 20 -6.88 6.60 -10.28
C ALA A 20 -8.36 6.85 -10.64
N ILE A 21 -8.99 5.98 -11.44
CA ILE A 21 -10.39 6.19 -11.86
C ILE A 21 -11.34 5.86 -10.72
N ASN A 22 -12.10 6.86 -10.25
CA ASN A 22 -13.17 6.63 -9.30
C ASN A 22 -14.35 5.89 -9.97
N SER A 23 -14.91 4.91 -9.28
CA SER A 23 -16.07 4.14 -9.79
C SER A 23 -17.35 4.96 -9.90
N LYS A 24 -17.47 6.04 -9.14
CA LYS A 24 -18.63 6.95 -9.10
C LYS A 24 -18.15 8.42 -9.07
N PRO A 25 -17.58 8.94 -10.16
CA PRO A 25 -17.10 10.31 -10.17
C PRO A 25 -18.27 11.30 -10.13
N THR A 26 -18.10 12.38 -9.40
CA THR A 26 -19.05 13.51 -9.39
C THR A 26 -19.02 14.31 -10.68
N ASN A 27 -17.87 14.32 -11.35
CA ASN A 27 -17.69 14.94 -12.67
C ASN A 27 -17.49 13.84 -13.73
N PRO A 28 -18.35 13.75 -14.77
CA PRO A 28 -18.26 12.72 -15.82
C PRO A 28 -16.90 12.65 -16.53
N ILE A 29 -16.19 13.76 -16.68
CA ILE A 29 -14.87 13.80 -17.35
C ILE A 29 -13.82 12.96 -16.57
N MET A 30 -13.93 12.86 -15.24
CA MET A 30 -13.04 12.05 -14.40
C MET A 30 -13.28 10.54 -14.54
N ALA A 31 -14.34 10.12 -15.27
CA ALA A 31 -14.52 8.72 -15.68
C ALA A 31 -13.75 8.40 -16.97
N ASN A 32 -13.09 9.39 -17.58
CA ASN A 32 -12.33 9.25 -18.81
C ASN A 32 -10.82 9.23 -18.53
N LEU A 33 -10.09 8.66 -19.47
CA LEU A 33 -8.64 8.80 -19.59
C LEU A 33 -8.35 9.90 -20.61
N LEU A 34 -7.42 10.78 -20.29
CA LEU A 34 -6.89 11.76 -21.24
C LEU A 34 -5.76 11.10 -22.04
N PHE A 35 -5.84 11.18 -23.35
CA PHE A 35 -4.84 10.76 -24.33
C PHE A 35 -4.22 11.99 -24.96
N VAL A 36 -2.91 12.13 -24.87
CA VAL A 36 -2.13 13.21 -25.50
C VAL A 36 -1.06 12.61 -26.38
N ALA A 37 -1.17 12.82 -27.68
CA ALA A 37 -0.19 12.41 -28.69
C ALA A 37 0.69 13.61 -29.06
N ASP A 38 1.98 13.52 -28.75
CA ASP A 38 2.94 14.57 -29.06
C ASP A 38 4.35 13.99 -29.28
N GLY A 39 5.08 14.53 -30.24
CA GLY A 39 6.40 14.03 -30.61
C GLY A 39 6.38 12.55 -31.01
N GLU A 40 7.11 11.71 -30.28
CA GLU A 40 7.20 10.26 -30.52
C GLU A 40 6.54 9.46 -29.39
N LYS A 41 5.58 10.04 -28.70
CA LYS A 41 4.98 9.43 -27.51
C LYS A 41 3.47 9.66 -27.42
N LEU A 42 2.81 8.71 -26.77
CA LEU A 42 1.45 8.83 -26.27
C LEU A 42 1.49 8.88 -24.74
N THR A 43 0.97 9.96 -24.18
CA THR A 43 0.74 10.08 -22.74
C THR A 43 -0.72 9.77 -22.44
N VAL A 44 -0.93 8.87 -21.50
CA VAL A 44 -2.26 8.52 -20.97
C VAL A 44 -2.34 8.95 -19.52
N THR A 45 -3.38 9.71 -19.17
CA THR A 45 -3.58 10.24 -17.81
C THR A 45 -4.96 9.88 -17.28
N ALA A 46 -5.02 9.50 -16.04
CA ALA A 46 -6.22 9.42 -15.22
C ALA A 46 -6.08 10.34 -14.01
N ALA A 47 -7.19 10.94 -13.56
CA ALA A 47 -7.18 11.78 -12.39
C ALA A 47 -8.47 11.65 -11.59
N ASP A 48 -8.37 11.79 -10.27
CA ASP A 48 -9.49 12.13 -9.40
C ASP A 48 -9.15 13.38 -8.58
N PHE A 49 -9.89 13.64 -7.49
CA PHE A 49 -9.65 14.83 -6.66
C PHE A 49 -8.34 14.79 -5.86
N ASP A 50 -7.81 13.60 -5.59
CA ASP A 50 -6.67 13.40 -4.71
C ASP A 50 -5.44 12.87 -5.43
N VAL A 51 -5.63 12.14 -6.54
CA VAL A 51 -4.53 11.44 -7.24
C VAL A 51 -4.63 11.65 -8.75
N ARG A 52 -3.49 11.92 -9.36
CA ARG A 52 -3.29 11.98 -10.81
C ARG A 52 -2.19 11.02 -11.21
N ILE A 53 -2.46 10.14 -12.17
CA ILE A 53 -1.51 9.18 -12.69
C ILE A 53 -1.36 9.41 -14.19
N SER A 54 -0.14 9.69 -14.63
CA SER A 54 0.22 9.85 -16.03
C SER A 54 1.28 8.84 -16.41
N THR A 55 1.11 8.16 -17.54
CA THR A 55 2.12 7.25 -18.07
C THR A 55 2.38 7.56 -19.55
N CYS A 56 3.64 7.42 -19.94
CA CYS A 56 4.11 7.72 -21.27
C CYS A 56 4.62 6.43 -21.93
N ILE A 57 4.17 6.20 -23.16
CA ILE A 57 4.61 5.07 -24.00
C ILE A 57 5.08 5.55 -25.38
N PRO A 58 6.04 4.86 -26.02
CA PRO A 58 6.43 5.14 -27.39
C PRO A 58 5.24 4.99 -28.36
N ALA A 59 5.11 5.93 -29.27
CA ALA A 59 4.09 5.91 -30.33
C ALA A 59 4.60 6.59 -31.59
N LEU A 60 4.21 6.09 -32.75
CA LEU A 60 4.41 6.78 -34.02
C LEU A 60 3.28 7.80 -34.20
N VAL A 61 3.56 9.06 -33.87
CA VAL A 61 2.60 10.16 -33.98
C VAL A 61 2.70 10.78 -35.37
N MET A 62 1.64 10.65 -36.17
CA MET A 62 1.51 11.28 -37.47
C MET A 62 0.91 12.68 -37.38
N GLU A 63 -0.04 12.88 -36.47
CA GLU A 63 -0.71 14.13 -36.18
C GLU A 63 -0.85 14.29 -34.66
N PRO A 64 -0.28 15.32 -34.05
CA PRO A 64 -0.42 15.58 -32.64
C PRO A 64 -1.88 15.92 -32.27
N GLY A 65 -2.23 15.78 -31.00
CA GLY A 65 -3.55 16.14 -30.51
C GLY A 65 -3.92 15.46 -29.21
N LYS A 66 -5.09 15.79 -28.69
CA LYS A 66 -5.57 15.28 -27.39
C LYS A 66 -7.06 14.98 -27.43
N ILE A 67 -7.48 14.01 -26.63
CA ILE A 67 -8.88 13.57 -26.47
C ILE A 67 -9.06 12.86 -25.15
N THR A 68 -10.26 12.84 -24.58
CA THR A 68 -10.58 11.97 -23.47
C THR A 68 -11.48 10.81 -23.91
N LEU A 69 -11.23 9.59 -23.39
CA LEU A 69 -11.98 8.40 -23.72
C LEU A 69 -12.48 7.71 -22.44
N PRO A 70 -13.72 7.14 -22.45
CA PRO A 70 -14.28 6.45 -21.29
C PRO A 70 -13.40 5.31 -20.80
N ALA A 71 -12.84 5.44 -19.58
CA ALA A 71 -11.82 4.57 -19.02
C ALA A 71 -12.18 3.09 -19.06
N LYS A 72 -13.35 2.73 -18.51
CA LYS A 72 -13.82 1.34 -18.49
C LYS A 72 -14.00 0.74 -19.89
N LYS A 73 -14.48 1.57 -20.83
CA LYS A 73 -14.73 1.09 -22.20
C LYS A 73 -13.44 0.90 -22.96
N ILE A 74 -12.52 1.88 -22.89
CA ILE A 74 -11.24 1.75 -23.60
C ILE A 74 -10.37 0.63 -23.01
N GLN A 75 -10.44 0.40 -21.69
CA GLN A 75 -9.79 -0.73 -21.04
C GLN A 75 -10.30 -2.08 -21.58
N GLN A 76 -11.63 -2.23 -21.69
CA GLN A 76 -12.24 -3.45 -22.25
C GLN A 76 -11.83 -3.68 -23.71
N ILE A 77 -11.88 -2.62 -24.52
CA ILE A 77 -11.51 -2.69 -25.93
C ILE A 77 -10.03 -3.06 -26.06
N ALA A 78 -9.13 -2.33 -25.38
CA ALA A 78 -7.70 -2.58 -25.45
C ALA A 78 -7.33 -4.01 -25.01
N GLY A 79 -7.95 -4.51 -23.93
CA GLY A 79 -7.73 -5.88 -23.44
C GLY A 79 -8.26 -6.99 -24.37
N ALA A 80 -9.15 -6.65 -25.30
CA ALA A 80 -9.71 -7.59 -26.29
C ALA A 80 -9.03 -7.52 -27.66
N LEU A 81 -8.12 -6.56 -27.89
CA LEU A 81 -7.42 -6.41 -29.15
C LEU A 81 -6.46 -7.58 -29.41
N PRO A 82 -6.33 -8.03 -30.67
CA PRO A 82 -5.26 -8.94 -31.04
C PRO A 82 -3.89 -8.25 -30.94
N SER A 83 -2.83 -9.02 -30.71
CA SER A 83 -1.45 -8.49 -30.77
C SER A 83 -1.15 -7.86 -32.13
N GLY A 84 -0.55 -6.67 -32.11
CA GLY A 84 -0.15 -5.92 -33.29
C GLY A 84 -0.29 -4.42 -33.12
N ASP A 85 -0.15 -3.72 -34.24
CA ASP A 85 -0.25 -2.27 -34.27
C ASP A 85 -1.70 -1.81 -34.17
N VAL A 86 -1.92 -0.81 -33.33
CA VAL A 86 -3.20 -0.15 -33.09
C VAL A 86 -3.09 1.27 -33.62
N GLU A 87 -3.87 1.60 -34.65
CA GLU A 87 -4.03 2.95 -35.13
C GLU A 87 -5.17 3.63 -34.38
N LEU A 88 -4.90 4.81 -33.80
CA LEU A 88 -5.90 5.73 -33.23
C LEU A 88 -5.95 7.00 -34.06
N SER A 89 -7.14 7.40 -34.49
CA SER A 89 -7.35 8.65 -35.22
C SER A 89 -8.62 9.36 -34.75
N LEU A 90 -8.55 10.70 -34.56
CA LEU A 90 -9.74 11.53 -34.37
C LEU A 90 -10.54 11.62 -35.66
N ALA A 91 -11.87 11.73 -35.52
CA ALA A 91 -12.75 11.96 -36.65
C ALA A 91 -12.45 13.33 -37.33
N GLU A 92 -12.62 13.39 -38.65
CA GLU A 92 -12.32 14.58 -39.47
C GLU A 92 -13.32 15.73 -39.26
N ASP A 93 -14.51 15.43 -38.71
CA ASP A 93 -15.62 16.39 -38.51
C ASP A 93 -15.57 17.14 -37.17
N ASN A 94 -14.41 17.17 -36.51
CA ASN A 94 -14.21 17.76 -35.17
C ASN A 94 -15.14 17.17 -34.07
N SER A 95 -15.80 16.05 -34.31
CA SER A 95 -16.52 15.36 -33.25
C SER A 95 -15.50 14.71 -32.28
N PRO A 96 -15.80 14.68 -30.96
CA PRO A 96 -14.93 14.03 -29.97
C PRO A 96 -15.04 12.49 -30.09
N GLU A 97 -14.68 11.94 -31.24
CA GLU A 97 -14.80 10.53 -31.58
C GLU A 97 -13.46 10.00 -32.10
N VAL A 98 -13.00 8.91 -31.52
CA VAL A 98 -11.79 8.20 -31.94
C VAL A 98 -12.13 6.94 -32.69
N ARG A 99 -11.54 6.76 -33.85
CA ARG A 99 -11.46 5.48 -34.57
C ARG A 99 -10.23 4.73 -34.06
N LEU A 100 -10.44 3.49 -33.70
CA LEU A 100 -9.40 2.57 -33.26
C LEU A 100 -9.43 1.35 -34.17
N THR A 101 -8.32 1.07 -34.81
CA THR A 101 -8.17 -0.03 -35.75
C THR A 101 -6.99 -0.89 -35.37
N CYS A 102 -7.21 -2.22 -35.30
CA CYS A 102 -6.15 -3.21 -35.09
C CYS A 102 -6.42 -4.42 -35.96
N ARG A 103 -5.58 -4.69 -36.97
CA ARG A 103 -5.82 -5.72 -37.96
C ARG A 103 -7.22 -5.58 -38.63
N LYS A 104 -8.14 -6.53 -38.35
CA LYS A 104 -9.53 -6.51 -38.85
C LYS A 104 -10.52 -5.94 -37.84
N ALA A 105 -10.06 -5.66 -36.60
CA ALA A 105 -10.91 -5.06 -35.55
C ALA A 105 -11.02 -3.55 -35.78
N TYR A 106 -12.25 -3.04 -35.69
CA TYR A 106 -12.57 -1.62 -35.85
C TYR A 106 -13.54 -1.20 -34.75
N TYR A 107 -13.20 -0.09 -34.11
CA TYR A 107 -14.05 0.51 -33.06
C TYR A 107 -14.17 2.01 -33.31
N LYS A 108 -15.32 2.54 -32.95
CA LYS A 108 -15.63 3.97 -32.89
C LYS A 108 -16.00 4.28 -31.45
N VAL A 109 -15.19 5.09 -30.77
CA VAL A 109 -15.37 5.40 -29.35
C VAL A 109 -15.61 6.90 -29.21
N ARG A 110 -16.75 7.27 -28.62
CA ARG A 110 -17.05 8.65 -28.28
C ARG A 110 -16.31 9.04 -27.02
N GLY A 111 -15.63 10.15 -27.07
CA GLY A 111 -14.95 10.79 -25.97
C GLY A 111 -15.62 12.09 -25.55
N LEU A 112 -14.89 12.87 -24.79
CA LEU A 112 -15.20 14.26 -24.43
C LEU A 112 -14.00 15.13 -24.78
N ASP A 113 -14.21 16.45 -24.85
CA ASP A 113 -13.15 17.39 -25.13
C ASP A 113 -12.05 17.29 -24.06
N ALA A 114 -10.82 17.34 -24.50
CA ALA A 114 -9.66 17.28 -23.61
C ALA A 114 -9.49 18.59 -22.81
N GLU A 115 -10.04 19.71 -23.25
CA GLU A 115 -10.00 20.98 -22.53
C GLU A 115 -10.78 20.94 -21.21
N ASP A 116 -11.80 20.07 -21.13
CA ASP A 116 -12.58 19.88 -19.90
C ASP A 116 -11.87 19.00 -18.86
N PHE A 117 -10.77 18.35 -19.24
CA PHE A 117 -10.00 17.49 -18.30
C PHE A 117 -9.20 18.37 -17.35
N PRO A 118 -9.20 18.08 -16.03
CA PRO A 118 -8.47 18.90 -15.05
C PRO A 118 -7.02 19.12 -15.46
N ALA A 119 -6.58 20.35 -15.41
CA ALA A 119 -5.17 20.70 -15.62
C ALA A 119 -4.30 20.04 -14.54
N ASP A 120 -3.01 19.95 -14.81
CA ASP A 120 -2.04 19.59 -13.77
C ASP A 120 -1.86 20.80 -12.85
N ASP A 121 -1.82 20.54 -11.53
CA ASP A 121 -1.50 21.59 -10.58
C ASP A 121 0.01 21.89 -10.66
N ASP A 122 0.38 23.16 -10.80
CA ASP A 122 1.77 23.62 -10.75
C ASP A 122 2.30 23.56 -9.30
N ILE A 123 2.55 22.34 -8.80
CA ILE A 123 3.02 22.12 -7.43
C ILE A 123 4.53 22.30 -7.39
N VAL A 124 5.00 23.19 -6.54
CA VAL A 124 6.41 23.28 -6.20
C VAL A 124 6.71 22.31 -5.07
N TYR A 125 7.63 21.40 -5.33
CA TYR A 125 8.10 20.45 -4.33
C TYR A 125 9.33 21.01 -3.62
N ASP A 126 9.33 20.90 -2.29
CA ASP A 126 10.38 21.49 -1.45
C ASP A 126 11.66 20.65 -1.50
N TRP A 127 11.52 19.31 -1.55
CA TRP A 127 12.62 18.37 -1.55
C TRP A 127 12.21 17.00 -2.09
N GLY A 128 13.19 16.13 -2.34
CA GLY A 128 12.94 14.79 -2.86
C GLY A 128 14.15 13.89 -2.79
N PHE A 129 13.93 12.61 -3.03
CA PHE A 129 14.93 11.56 -3.00
C PHE A 129 14.60 10.42 -3.96
N ASN A 130 15.56 9.53 -4.20
CA ASN A 130 15.39 8.37 -5.06
C ASN A 130 15.50 7.08 -4.24
N MET A 131 14.69 6.07 -4.63
CA MET A 131 14.82 4.72 -4.08
C MET A 131 14.27 3.67 -5.06
N PRO A 132 14.63 2.38 -4.90
CA PRO A 132 14.02 1.30 -5.67
C PRO A 132 12.52 1.17 -5.36
N VAL A 133 11.67 1.08 -6.38
CA VAL A 133 10.22 0.85 -6.20
C VAL A 133 9.94 -0.41 -5.38
N LYS A 134 10.72 -1.48 -5.62
CA LYS A 134 10.62 -2.73 -4.86
C LYS A 134 10.78 -2.53 -3.35
N GLU A 135 11.73 -1.69 -2.94
CA GLU A 135 11.96 -1.39 -1.53
C GLU A 135 10.84 -0.56 -0.91
N LEU A 136 10.35 0.44 -1.66
CA LEU A 136 9.20 1.24 -1.26
C LEU A 136 7.97 0.35 -1.05
N PHE A 137 7.68 -0.55 -1.99
CA PHE A 137 6.54 -1.47 -1.91
C PHE A 137 6.68 -2.47 -0.77
N SER A 138 7.89 -2.99 -0.53
CA SER A 138 8.16 -3.84 0.64
C SER A 138 7.86 -3.11 1.93
N ALA A 139 8.34 -1.87 2.08
CA ALA A 139 8.08 -1.07 3.27
C ALA A 139 6.58 -0.74 3.44
N PHE A 140 5.88 -0.35 2.38
CA PHE A 140 4.43 -0.11 2.41
C PHE A 140 3.65 -1.36 2.83
N SER A 141 3.97 -2.52 2.22
CA SER A 141 3.28 -3.78 2.52
C SER A 141 3.45 -4.20 3.99
N LYS A 142 4.63 -3.95 4.57
CA LYS A 142 4.94 -4.27 5.96
C LYS A 142 4.20 -3.41 6.99
N VAL A 143 3.61 -2.28 6.59
CA VAL A 143 2.97 -1.36 7.55
C VAL A 143 1.50 -1.07 7.26
N ILE A 144 1.06 -1.09 5.99
CA ILE A 144 -0.24 -0.55 5.56
C ILE A 144 -1.46 -1.18 6.25
N TYR A 145 -1.37 -2.43 6.65
CA TYR A 145 -2.43 -3.17 7.34
C TYR A 145 -2.68 -2.67 8.77
N ALA A 146 -1.70 -1.99 9.38
CA ALA A 146 -1.81 -1.46 10.74
C ALA A 146 -2.52 -0.10 10.83
N ARG A 147 -2.87 0.52 9.71
CA ARG A 147 -3.62 1.79 9.67
C ARG A 147 -5.01 1.67 10.29
N ALA A 148 -5.58 2.79 10.71
CA ALA A 148 -6.99 2.83 11.09
C ALA A 148 -7.89 2.70 9.84
N GLU A 149 -8.94 1.89 9.94
CA GLU A 149 -9.95 1.77 8.88
C GLU A 149 -11.00 2.88 8.96
N ASP A 150 -11.20 3.41 10.15
CA ASP A 150 -12.16 4.48 10.43
C ASP A 150 -11.71 5.80 9.78
N GLU A 151 -12.49 6.28 8.82
CA GLU A 151 -12.25 7.53 8.10
C GLU A 151 -12.42 8.78 8.99
N SER A 152 -13.02 8.66 10.18
CA SER A 152 -13.10 9.77 11.14
C SER A 152 -11.73 10.15 11.71
N ARG A 153 -10.77 9.21 11.74
CA ARG A 153 -9.38 9.42 12.14
C ARG A 153 -8.49 9.58 10.91
N LYS A 154 -8.66 10.71 10.21
CA LYS A 154 -8.02 10.97 8.92
C LYS A 154 -6.51 10.80 8.94
N GLU A 155 -5.85 11.24 10.01
CA GLU A 155 -4.40 11.16 10.21
C GLU A 155 -3.89 9.72 10.38
N LEU A 156 -4.73 8.81 10.89
CA LEU A 156 -4.40 7.39 11.07
C LEU A 156 -4.87 6.50 9.90
N ASN A 157 -5.76 7.01 9.04
CA ASN A 157 -6.20 6.32 7.83
C ASN A 157 -5.20 6.54 6.68
N GLY A 158 -3.93 6.38 6.96
CA GLY A 158 -2.84 6.58 6.02
C GLY A 158 -1.53 6.07 6.61
N LEU A 159 -0.46 6.27 5.86
CA LEU A 159 0.90 5.94 6.25
C LEU A 159 1.68 7.21 6.52
N LEU A 160 2.39 7.23 7.64
CA LEU A 160 3.45 8.22 7.87
C LEU A 160 4.66 7.86 7.00
N LEU A 161 5.17 8.84 6.28
CA LEU A 161 6.51 8.83 5.71
C LEU A 161 7.29 9.95 6.39
N SER A 162 8.34 9.61 7.11
CA SER A 162 9.15 10.53 7.90
C SER A 162 10.61 10.40 7.54
N ILE A 163 11.29 11.51 7.35
CA ILE A 163 12.75 11.56 7.22
C ILE A 163 13.27 12.46 8.31
N ARG A 164 14.06 11.88 9.21
CA ARG A 164 14.67 12.60 10.35
C ARG A 164 15.96 11.92 10.76
N GLY A 165 16.98 12.73 11.06
CA GLY A 165 18.26 12.24 11.58
C GLY A 165 18.92 11.19 10.68
N GLY A 166 18.81 11.33 9.36
CA GLY A 166 19.35 10.36 8.40
C GLY A 166 18.60 9.02 8.34
N MET A 167 17.38 8.94 8.86
CA MET A 167 16.53 7.75 8.82
C MET A 167 15.25 8.00 8.05
N LEU A 168 14.93 7.11 7.12
CA LEU A 168 13.60 6.99 6.50
C LEU A 168 12.75 6.06 7.37
N THR A 169 11.65 6.59 7.89
CA THR A 169 10.66 5.82 8.65
C THR A 169 9.33 5.79 7.91
N ILE A 170 8.77 4.61 7.73
CA ILE A 170 7.41 4.42 7.23
C ILE A 170 6.64 3.70 8.31
N ALA A 171 5.51 4.27 8.75
CA ALA A 171 4.74 3.74 9.86
C ALA A 171 3.23 3.85 9.66
N ALA A 172 2.50 2.93 10.28
CA ALA A 172 1.05 2.96 10.37
C ALA A 172 0.57 2.45 11.74
N THR A 173 -0.51 3.05 12.26
CA THR A 173 -1.13 2.64 13.53
C THR A 173 -2.64 2.89 13.52
N ASP A 174 -3.39 2.05 14.23
CA ASP A 174 -4.81 2.24 14.53
C ASP A 174 -5.06 2.60 16.02
N GLY A 175 -3.97 2.76 16.80
CA GLY A 175 -4.00 3.02 18.24
C GLY A 175 -4.04 1.75 19.10
N ARG A 176 -4.12 0.55 18.48
CA ARG A 176 -4.05 -0.75 19.17
C ARG A 176 -2.81 -1.54 18.76
N ARG A 177 -2.29 -1.23 17.60
CA ARG A 177 -1.07 -1.77 16.99
C ARG A 177 -0.32 -0.69 16.23
N LEU A 178 0.96 -0.88 16.06
CA LEU A 178 1.85 -0.04 15.28
C LEU A 178 2.74 -0.94 14.43
N ALA A 179 2.81 -0.71 13.15
CA ALA A 179 3.84 -1.29 12.28
C ALA A 179 4.78 -0.18 11.79
N MET A 180 6.06 -0.42 11.82
CA MET A 180 7.09 0.53 11.43
C MET A 180 8.23 -0.16 10.71
N VAL A 181 8.72 0.48 9.65
CA VAL A 181 9.98 0.14 8.98
C VAL A 181 10.90 1.35 9.06
N GLU A 182 12.11 1.14 9.54
CA GLU A 182 13.17 2.15 9.54
C GLU A 182 14.36 1.67 8.71
N LYS A 183 14.87 2.57 7.89
CA LYS A 183 16.08 2.33 7.10
C LYS A 183 16.98 3.55 7.15
N PRO A 184 18.32 3.35 7.18
CA PRO A 184 19.24 4.44 6.98
C PRO A 184 18.97 5.12 5.64
N PHE A 185 18.89 6.43 5.66
CA PHE A 185 18.76 7.23 4.47
C PHE A 185 20.14 7.53 3.91
N GLN A 186 20.42 7.12 2.67
CA GLN A 186 21.76 7.13 2.10
C GLN A 186 22.15 8.44 1.40
N GLU A 187 21.19 9.34 1.15
CA GLU A 187 21.48 10.64 0.55
C GLU A 187 21.86 11.65 1.63
N GLU A 188 22.90 12.46 1.37
CA GLU A 188 23.24 13.62 2.21
C GLU A 188 22.13 14.66 2.10
N MET A 189 21.20 14.62 3.06
CA MET A 189 20.15 15.62 3.15
C MET A 189 20.57 16.77 4.06
N GLN A 190 20.22 17.98 3.66
CA GLN A 190 20.31 19.14 4.55
C GLN A 190 19.22 19.03 5.62
N GLU A 191 19.49 19.47 6.86
CA GLU A 191 18.51 19.47 7.97
C GLU A 191 17.18 20.15 7.59
N GLU A 192 17.22 21.09 6.65
CA GLU A 192 16.05 21.80 6.10
C GLU A 192 15.06 20.86 5.36
N HIS A 193 15.49 19.66 4.99
CA HIS A 193 14.70 18.67 4.26
C HIS A 193 14.13 17.55 5.16
N GLU A 194 14.20 17.71 6.48
CA GLU A 194 13.56 16.79 7.40
C GLU A 194 12.07 17.10 7.53
N GLY A 195 11.24 16.07 7.55
CA GLY A 195 9.80 16.26 7.67
C GLY A 195 8.99 14.97 7.78
N ASP A 196 7.74 15.18 8.13
CA ASP A 196 6.72 14.14 8.24
C ASP A 196 5.60 14.43 7.27
N VAL A 197 5.22 13.46 6.45
CA VAL A 197 4.04 13.55 5.57
C VAL A 197 3.15 12.34 5.75
N ILE A 198 1.84 12.50 5.52
CA ILE A 198 0.86 11.43 5.64
C ILE A 198 0.31 11.12 4.26
N LEU A 199 0.64 9.93 3.75
CA LEU A 199 0.11 9.39 2.50
C LEU A 199 -1.24 8.74 2.77
N ALA A 200 -2.27 9.11 2.02
CA ALA A 200 -3.58 8.47 2.12
C ALA A 200 -3.49 6.98 1.74
N TYR A 201 -4.26 6.11 2.41
CA TYR A 201 -4.33 4.69 2.08
C TYR A 201 -4.61 4.44 0.60
N LYS A 202 -5.58 5.17 0.03
CA LYS A 202 -5.94 5.06 -1.37
C LYS A 202 -4.75 5.34 -2.28
N SER A 203 -4.04 6.44 -2.03
CA SER A 203 -2.85 6.83 -2.81
C SER A 203 -1.76 5.77 -2.79
N VAL A 204 -1.48 5.19 -1.62
CA VAL A 204 -0.51 4.09 -1.48
C VAL A 204 -0.93 2.87 -2.30
N MET A 205 -2.22 2.49 -2.25
CA MET A 205 -2.72 1.35 -3.02
C MET A 205 -2.68 1.59 -4.53
N GLU A 206 -2.89 2.82 -4.97
CA GLU A 206 -2.78 3.19 -6.38
C GLU A 206 -1.33 3.20 -6.85
N LEU A 207 -0.40 3.73 -6.04
CA LEU A 207 1.05 3.64 -6.28
C LEU A 207 1.48 2.19 -6.50
N MET A 208 1.12 1.29 -5.59
CA MET A 208 1.50 -0.12 -5.65
C MET A 208 0.94 -0.87 -6.87
N LYS A 209 -0.14 -0.36 -7.49
CA LYS A 209 -0.74 -0.95 -8.70
C LYS A 209 -0.20 -0.36 -10.00
N SER A 210 0.37 0.85 -9.94
CA SER A 210 0.69 1.66 -11.13
C SER A 210 2.18 1.70 -11.45
N LEU A 211 3.06 1.60 -10.44
CA LEU A 211 4.51 1.59 -10.65
C LEU A 211 5.04 0.18 -10.90
N ASP A 212 6.13 0.09 -11.65
CA ASP A 212 6.82 -1.17 -11.89
C ASP A 212 7.86 -1.42 -10.78
N PRO A 213 7.83 -2.57 -10.08
CA PRO A 213 8.81 -2.88 -9.05
C PRO A 213 10.28 -2.91 -9.54
N ALA A 214 10.51 -3.04 -10.84
CA ALA A 214 11.86 -3.04 -11.41
C ALA A 214 12.46 -1.64 -11.56
N ASP A 215 11.65 -0.58 -11.45
CA ASP A 215 12.07 0.80 -11.65
C ASP A 215 12.73 1.40 -10.39
N GLN A 216 13.44 2.52 -10.60
CA GLN A 216 13.74 3.50 -9.58
C GLN A 216 12.62 4.54 -9.54
N VAL A 217 12.27 5.03 -8.36
CA VAL A 217 11.30 6.11 -8.18
C VAL A 217 11.97 7.32 -7.54
N LYS A 218 11.77 8.49 -8.16
CA LYS A 218 12.04 9.77 -7.53
C LYS A 218 10.79 10.19 -6.75
N ILE A 219 10.94 10.40 -5.47
CA ILE A 219 9.89 10.86 -4.58
C ILE A 219 10.16 12.34 -4.32
N SER A 220 9.19 13.20 -4.63
CA SER A 220 9.28 14.63 -4.38
C SER A 220 8.13 15.04 -3.47
N LEU A 221 8.41 15.83 -2.45
CA LEU A 221 7.48 16.16 -1.36
C LEU A 221 7.34 17.65 -1.20
N SER A 222 6.11 18.08 -0.87
CA SER A 222 5.77 19.41 -0.40
C SER A 222 4.90 19.30 0.85
N GLN A 223 4.43 20.40 1.39
CA GLN A 223 3.52 20.39 2.55
C GLN A 223 2.14 19.77 2.26
N SER A 224 1.69 19.80 1.00
CA SER A 224 0.33 19.40 0.62
C SER A 224 0.26 18.29 -0.41
N ALA A 225 1.37 17.94 -1.05
CA ALA A 225 1.40 16.97 -2.13
C ALA A 225 2.70 16.16 -2.16
N ALA A 226 2.62 14.99 -2.77
CA ALA A 226 3.75 14.14 -3.09
C ALA A 226 3.71 13.74 -4.57
N SER A 227 4.88 13.67 -5.21
CA SER A 227 5.06 13.12 -6.55
C SER A 227 5.96 11.91 -6.49
N PHE A 228 5.58 10.89 -7.26
CA PHE A 228 6.35 9.66 -7.45
C PHE A 228 6.59 9.50 -8.94
N GLU A 229 7.85 9.66 -9.36
CA GLU A 229 8.23 9.71 -10.77
C GLU A 229 9.19 8.57 -11.11
N THR A 230 8.82 7.79 -12.11
CA THR A 230 9.67 6.78 -12.77
C THR A 230 9.94 7.23 -14.22
N PRO A 231 10.80 6.53 -14.99
CA PRO A 231 11.05 6.91 -16.39
C PRO A 231 9.80 6.98 -17.27
N THR A 232 8.74 6.26 -16.92
CA THR A 232 7.53 6.17 -17.74
C THR A 232 6.26 6.62 -17.06
N THR A 233 6.24 6.74 -15.74
CA THR A 233 5.00 6.99 -14.99
C THR A 233 5.24 8.03 -13.91
N THR A 234 4.35 9.01 -13.83
CA THR A 234 4.31 10.03 -12.77
C THR A 234 2.99 9.92 -12.03
N ILE A 235 3.05 9.93 -10.71
CA ILE A 235 1.89 9.90 -9.82
C ILE A 235 1.99 11.07 -8.87
N ASN A 236 1.05 12.00 -8.99
CA ASN A 236 0.89 13.13 -8.09
C ASN A 236 -0.27 12.85 -7.15
N THR A 237 -0.07 13.03 -5.86
CA THR A 237 -1.11 12.81 -4.85
C THR A 237 -1.13 13.89 -3.79
N LYS A 238 -2.33 14.26 -3.34
CA LYS A 238 -2.48 15.11 -2.16
C LYS A 238 -2.12 14.36 -0.89
N LEU A 239 -1.48 15.06 0.01
CA LEU A 239 -1.17 14.56 1.35
C LEU A 239 -2.37 14.75 2.29
N ARG A 240 -2.46 13.91 3.32
CA ARG A 240 -3.44 14.12 4.40
C ARG A 240 -2.99 15.27 5.27
N GLU A 241 -3.93 16.18 5.55
CA GLU A 241 -3.72 17.24 6.52
C GLU A 241 -3.71 16.68 7.95
N GLY A 242 -2.96 17.32 8.82
CA GLY A 242 -2.88 16.97 10.23
C GLY A 242 -1.49 16.57 10.66
N ARG A 243 -1.36 16.22 11.93
CA ARG A 243 -0.10 15.76 12.52
C ARG A 243 -0.24 14.30 12.94
N TYR A 244 0.65 13.47 12.44
CA TYR A 244 0.71 12.08 12.89
C TYR A 244 1.04 12.02 14.37
N PRO A 245 0.36 11.18 15.18
CA PRO A 245 0.62 11.09 16.61
C PRO A 245 2.06 10.65 16.90
N ASN A 246 2.56 10.97 18.09
CA ASN A 246 3.87 10.51 18.53
C ASN A 246 3.87 9.00 18.81
N PHE A 247 3.95 8.23 17.74
CA PHE A 247 3.92 6.75 17.79
C PHE A 247 5.15 6.16 18.50
N ARG A 248 6.29 6.87 18.52
CA ARG A 248 7.51 6.39 19.19
C ARG A 248 7.34 6.25 20.70
N SER A 249 6.43 7.01 21.30
CA SER A 249 6.16 6.94 22.73
C SER A 249 5.54 5.63 23.23
N VAL A 250 4.95 4.84 22.31
CA VAL A 250 4.38 3.53 22.65
C VAL A 250 5.37 2.38 22.52
N ILE A 251 6.56 2.63 21.99
CA ILE A 251 7.63 1.64 21.86
C ILE A 251 8.40 1.59 23.18
N PRO A 252 8.40 0.46 23.90
CA PRO A 252 9.18 0.34 25.13
C PRO A 252 10.68 0.53 24.85
N PRO A 253 11.40 1.26 25.71
CA PRO A 253 12.84 1.48 25.50
C PRO A 253 13.70 0.22 25.73
N SER A 254 13.16 -0.77 26.43
CA SER A 254 13.80 -2.06 26.68
C SER A 254 12.74 -3.13 26.93
N PHE A 255 13.12 -4.37 26.75
CA PHE A 255 12.30 -5.55 27.02
C PHE A 255 13.02 -6.47 27.98
N ALA A 256 12.27 -7.00 28.96
CA ALA A 256 12.79 -7.91 29.98
C ALA A 256 12.90 -9.36 29.48
N GLN A 257 12.11 -9.72 28.48
CA GLN A 257 11.99 -11.10 28.01
C GLN A 257 11.92 -11.15 26.49
N THR A 258 12.51 -12.21 25.93
CA THR A 258 12.51 -12.44 24.48
C THR A 258 12.18 -13.92 24.20
N VAL A 259 11.30 -14.13 23.24
CA VAL A 259 10.97 -15.44 22.69
C VAL A 259 11.30 -15.48 21.23
N ALA A 260 12.14 -16.42 20.82
CA ALA A 260 12.44 -16.69 19.42
C ALA A 260 11.58 -17.87 18.95
N ILE A 261 10.89 -17.69 17.80
CA ILE A 261 9.92 -18.65 17.26
C ILE A 261 10.04 -18.74 15.75
N SER A 262 9.87 -19.93 15.17
CA SER A 262 9.82 -20.11 13.71
C SER A 262 8.60 -19.42 13.13
N ARG A 263 8.81 -18.50 12.18
CA ARG A 263 7.71 -17.74 11.54
C ARG A 263 6.69 -18.65 10.87
N LEU A 264 7.14 -19.59 10.06
CA LEU A 264 6.24 -20.49 9.31
C LEU A 264 5.43 -21.39 10.27
N SER A 265 6.08 -22.02 11.23
CA SER A 265 5.39 -22.84 12.24
C SER A 265 4.38 -22.03 13.05
N PHE A 266 4.72 -20.78 13.36
CA PHE A 266 3.83 -19.86 14.09
C PHE A 266 2.59 -19.51 13.27
N ILE A 267 2.73 -19.19 11.98
CA ILE A 267 1.60 -18.93 11.05
C ILE A 267 0.67 -20.14 11.00
N ASP A 268 1.23 -21.35 10.89
CA ASP A 268 0.45 -22.57 10.77
C ASP A 268 -0.38 -22.83 12.03
N VAL A 269 0.23 -22.69 13.21
CA VAL A 269 -0.47 -22.86 14.50
C VAL A 269 -1.53 -21.77 14.70
N LEU A 270 -1.19 -20.48 14.45
CA LEU A 270 -2.15 -19.40 14.55
C LEU A 270 -3.37 -19.64 13.65
N THR A 271 -3.14 -20.11 12.42
CA THR A 271 -4.21 -20.41 11.46
C THR A 271 -5.13 -21.50 11.98
N ARG A 272 -4.60 -22.61 12.50
CA ARG A 272 -5.42 -23.72 13.01
C ARG A 272 -6.18 -23.35 14.29
N VAL A 273 -5.49 -22.76 15.26
CA VAL A 273 -6.08 -22.41 16.54
C VAL A 273 -7.13 -21.31 16.42
N SER A 274 -6.96 -20.35 15.50
CA SER A 274 -7.92 -19.26 15.30
C SER A 274 -9.29 -19.71 14.76
N MET A 275 -9.41 -20.93 14.20
CA MET A 275 -10.65 -21.43 13.61
C MET A 275 -11.83 -21.51 14.60
N VAL A 276 -11.56 -21.59 15.90
CA VAL A 276 -12.59 -21.62 16.95
C VAL A 276 -12.69 -20.31 17.72
N ALA A 277 -11.91 -19.29 17.38
CA ALA A 277 -12.05 -17.98 18.00
C ALA A 277 -13.39 -17.34 17.61
N SER A 278 -13.96 -16.53 18.51
CA SER A 278 -15.21 -15.81 18.25
C SER A 278 -15.04 -14.79 17.12
N ASP A 279 -16.00 -14.73 16.19
CA ASP A 279 -15.99 -13.76 15.10
C ASP A 279 -16.15 -12.31 15.60
N ALA A 280 -16.96 -12.11 16.64
CA ALA A 280 -17.26 -10.78 17.16
C ALA A 280 -16.12 -10.17 17.99
N ASN A 281 -15.39 -10.98 18.74
CA ASN A 281 -14.27 -10.55 19.57
C ASN A 281 -13.19 -11.63 19.59
N PRO A 282 -12.44 -11.78 18.49
CA PRO A 282 -11.45 -12.83 18.37
C PRO A 282 -10.33 -12.65 19.37
N GLN A 283 -10.08 -13.67 20.18
CA GLN A 283 -9.05 -13.69 21.20
C GLN A 283 -8.33 -15.03 21.23
N MET A 284 -7.01 -14.99 21.30
CA MET A 284 -6.13 -16.15 21.52
C MET A 284 -5.20 -15.88 22.67
N CYS A 285 -4.97 -16.88 23.52
CA CYS A 285 -4.08 -16.81 24.65
C CYS A 285 -2.83 -17.64 24.42
N PHE A 286 -1.71 -17.13 24.88
CA PHE A 286 -0.37 -17.65 24.68
C PHE A 286 0.26 -17.85 26.05
N GLU A 287 0.51 -19.10 26.41
CA GLU A 287 1.16 -19.49 27.65
C GLU A 287 2.60 -19.89 27.34
N PHE A 288 3.55 -19.00 27.60
CA PHE A 288 4.97 -19.23 27.38
C PHE A 288 5.62 -19.82 28.64
N PHE A 289 6.33 -20.94 28.49
CA PHE A 289 7.06 -21.59 29.58
C PHE A 289 8.06 -22.64 29.05
N ASN A 290 9.19 -22.78 29.68
CA ASN A 290 10.15 -23.88 29.48
C ASN A 290 10.46 -24.20 28.01
N ASN A 291 10.69 -23.17 27.18
CA ASN A 291 10.92 -23.28 25.72
C ASN A 291 9.74 -23.86 24.92
N GLU A 292 8.54 -23.73 25.44
CA GLU A 292 7.31 -24.06 24.75
C GLU A 292 6.31 -22.91 24.88
N VAL A 293 5.48 -22.73 23.87
CA VAL A 293 4.28 -21.90 23.95
C VAL A 293 3.05 -22.76 23.69
N VAL A 294 2.07 -22.72 24.58
CA VAL A 294 0.73 -23.25 24.33
C VAL A 294 -0.15 -22.11 23.86
N ILE A 295 -0.72 -22.25 22.68
CA ILE A 295 -1.60 -21.28 22.04
C ILE A 295 -3.01 -21.84 22.11
N SER A 296 -3.94 -21.10 22.68
CA SER A 296 -5.33 -21.54 22.85
C SER A 296 -6.33 -20.48 22.41
N ALA A 297 -7.47 -20.93 21.89
CA ALA A 297 -8.63 -20.11 21.59
C ALA A 297 -9.89 -20.81 22.10
N ARG A 298 -10.85 -20.01 22.54
CA ARG A 298 -12.13 -20.49 23.03
C ARG A 298 -13.27 -19.55 22.64
N SER A 299 -14.38 -20.12 22.21
CA SER A 299 -15.64 -19.40 22.05
C SER A 299 -16.81 -20.26 22.56
N ASN A 300 -17.88 -19.58 22.97
CA ASN A 300 -19.10 -20.28 23.39
C ASN A 300 -19.86 -20.92 22.21
N GLU A 301 -19.54 -20.47 21.00
CA GLU A 301 -20.21 -20.88 19.76
C GLU A 301 -19.52 -22.08 19.11
N TYR A 302 -18.17 -22.07 19.06
CA TYR A 302 -17.39 -23.04 18.29
C TYR A 302 -16.60 -24.02 19.17
N GLY A 303 -16.53 -23.79 20.49
CA GLY A 303 -15.77 -24.64 21.41
C GLY A 303 -14.37 -24.14 21.71
N GLU A 304 -13.41 -25.05 21.82
CA GLU A 304 -12.02 -24.71 22.18
C GLU A 304 -11.00 -25.45 21.32
N SER A 305 -9.87 -24.83 21.13
CA SER A 305 -8.68 -25.44 20.52
C SER A 305 -7.42 -24.98 21.22
N HIS A 306 -6.41 -25.85 21.25
CA HIS A 306 -5.08 -25.53 21.72
C HIS A 306 -4.05 -26.33 20.94
N GLU A 307 -2.87 -25.74 20.78
CA GLU A 307 -1.72 -26.37 20.14
C GLU A 307 -0.44 -25.85 20.77
N SER A 308 0.58 -26.70 20.93
CA SER A 308 1.87 -26.28 21.44
C SER A 308 2.92 -26.16 20.34
N LEU A 309 3.87 -25.26 20.54
CA LEU A 309 4.97 -25.00 19.64
C LEU A 309 6.27 -24.80 20.43
N GLU A 310 7.35 -25.41 19.97
CA GLU A 310 8.68 -25.20 20.54
C GLU A 310 9.17 -23.78 20.23
N VAL A 311 9.73 -23.13 21.25
CA VAL A 311 10.31 -21.80 21.17
C VAL A 311 11.64 -21.76 21.92
N SER A 312 12.45 -20.75 21.67
CA SER A 312 13.59 -20.43 22.56
C SER A 312 13.22 -19.23 23.39
N MET A 313 13.11 -19.42 24.70
CA MET A 313 12.66 -18.37 25.62
C MET A 313 13.78 -17.98 26.57
N ASP A 314 14.03 -16.67 26.61
CA ASP A 314 14.85 -16.03 27.65
C ASP A 314 13.91 -15.19 28.52
N GLY A 315 13.59 -15.68 29.72
CA GLY A 315 12.67 -15.03 30.65
C GLY A 315 11.85 -16.00 31.51
N ASN A 316 10.90 -15.44 32.24
CA ASN A 316 10.01 -16.17 33.12
C ASN A 316 8.70 -16.59 32.42
N PRO A 317 8.02 -17.64 32.88
CA PRO A 317 6.70 -17.99 32.34
C PRO A 317 5.74 -16.81 32.37
N ILE A 318 5.00 -16.62 31.27
CA ILE A 318 4.05 -15.54 31.13
C ILE A 318 2.85 -15.96 30.26
N THR A 319 1.66 -15.47 30.59
CA THR A 319 0.45 -15.66 29.81
C THR A 319 -0.06 -14.33 29.30
N VAL A 320 -0.19 -14.21 27.97
CA VAL A 320 -0.70 -13.02 27.30
C VAL A 320 -1.76 -13.39 26.27
N CYS A 321 -2.71 -12.49 26.01
CA CYS A 321 -3.74 -12.73 24.99
C CYS A 321 -3.73 -11.63 23.95
N PHE A 322 -4.00 -11.99 22.68
CA PHE A 322 -4.02 -11.08 21.56
C PHE A 322 -5.22 -11.35 20.64
N ASN A 323 -5.54 -10.37 19.81
CA ASN A 323 -6.39 -10.60 18.65
C ASN A 323 -5.58 -11.37 17.59
N PRO A 324 -6.01 -12.57 17.16
CA PRO A 324 -5.29 -13.40 16.19
C PRO A 324 -5.05 -12.69 14.85
N ASN A 325 -5.99 -11.85 14.40
CA ASN A 325 -5.85 -11.13 13.14
C ASN A 325 -4.65 -10.16 13.18
N TYR A 326 -4.43 -9.51 14.34
CA TYR A 326 -3.31 -8.58 14.51
C TYR A 326 -1.95 -9.29 14.54
N LEU A 327 -1.91 -10.56 14.89
CA LEU A 327 -0.69 -11.37 14.83
C LEU A 327 -0.45 -11.94 13.42
N THR A 328 -1.49 -12.41 12.75
CA THR A 328 -1.32 -13.07 11.45
C THR A 328 -1.03 -12.10 10.30
N GLU A 329 -1.53 -10.86 10.37
CA GLU A 329 -1.33 -9.88 9.30
C GLU A 329 0.14 -9.55 9.05
N PRO A 330 0.96 -9.13 10.05
CA PRO A 330 2.37 -8.81 9.82
C PRO A 330 3.16 -9.98 9.24
N LEU A 331 2.87 -11.20 9.68
CA LEU A 331 3.63 -12.39 9.30
C LEU A 331 3.59 -12.72 7.81
N LYS A 332 2.56 -12.24 7.09
CA LYS A 332 2.40 -12.44 5.65
C LYS A 332 3.40 -11.63 4.81
N TYR A 333 3.96 -10.58 5.38
CA TYR A 333 4.82 -9.62 4.68
C TYR A 333 6.28 -9.65 5.14
N LEU A 334 6.60 -10.52 6.11
CA LEU A 334 7.96 -10.72 6.58
C LEU A 334 8.61 -11.87 5.82
N ASP A 335 9.91 -11.72 5.58
CA ASP A 335 10.73 -12.69 4.86
C ASP A 335 11.62 -13.52 5.79
N CYS A 336 11.74 -13.14 7.07
CA CYS A 336 12.58 -13.82 8.06
C CYS A 336 12.10 -15.26 8.35
N ASP A 337 13.03 -16.14 8.68
CA ASP A 337 12.71 -17.51 9.16
C ASP A 337 12.33 -17.52 10.63
N GLN A 338 12.90 -16.62 11.43
CA GLN A 338 12.74 -16.53 12.86
C GLN A 338 12.16 -15.18 13.27
N LEU A 339 11.20 -15.20 14.18
CA LEU A 339 10.60 -14.03 14.81
C LEU A 339 11.09 -13.90 16.25
N PHE A 340 11.16 -12.68 16.73
CA PHE A 340 11.45 -12.34 18.11
C PHE A 340 10.24 -11.62 18.71
N ILE A 341 9.58 -12.26 19.67
CA ILE A 341 8.49 -11.68 20.46
C ILE A 341 9.11 -11.19 21.77
N LYS A 342 9.02 -9.89 22.03
CA LYS A 342 9.63 -9.26 23.20
C LYS A 342 8.57 -8.60 24.08
N PHE A 343 8.64 -8.82 25.38
CA PHE A 343 7.67 -8.28 26.33
C PHE A 343 8.28 -7.99 27.71
N ASN A 344 7.60 -7.16 28.47
CA ASN A 344 7.95 -6.83 29.85
C ASN A 344 7.02 -7.51 30.83
N ASP A 345 5.70 -7.38 30.64
CA ASP A 345 4.66 -7.96 31.46
C ASP A 345 3.37 -8.15 30.63
N VAL A 346 2.28 -8.56 31.29
CA VAL A 346 0.99 -8.90 30.65
C VAL A 346 0.15 -7.70 30.19
N LEU A 347 0.52 -6.47 30.56
CA LEU A 347 -0.26 -5.26 30.31
C LEU A 347 0.45 -4.29 29.36
N ASN A 348 1.75 -4.38 29.25
CA ASN A 348 2.57 -3.50 28.42
C ASN A 348 2.58 -3.95 26.95
N PRO A 349 2.85 -3.03 26.03
CA PRO A 349 2.99 -3.35 24.60
C PRO A 349 4.04 -4.44 24.37
N VAL A 350 3.74 -5.33 23.44
CA VAL A 350 4.61 -6.42 22.99
C VAL A 350 5.22 -6.03 21.64
N SER A 351 6.52 -6.25 21.48
CA SER A 351 7.20 -6.10 20.19
C SER A 351 7.27 -7.44 19.46
N LEU A 352 7.04 -7.41 18.16
CA LEU A 352 7.32 -8.49 17.25
C LEU A 352 8.31 -7.97 16.20
N GLU A 353 9.45 -8.62 16.08
CA GLU A 353 10.55 -8.25 15.21
C GLU A 353 11.00 -9.47 14.38
N GLY A 354 11.59 -9.21 13.22
CA GLY A 354 12.07 -10.30 12.34
C GLY A 354 12.97 -9.75 11.26
N ASP A 355 12.42 -9.07 10.27
CA ASP A 355 13.18 -8.43 9.21
C ASP A 355 13.92 -7.20 9.74
N GLU A 356 15.07 -6.90 9.12
CA GLU A 356 15.88 -5.74 9.48
C GLU A 356 15.09 -4.43 9.37
N GLY A 357 15.17 -3.62 10.43
CA GLY A 357 14.47 -2.33 10.51
C GLY A 357 12.96 -2.41 10.68
N PHE A 358 12.36 -3.61 10.76
CA PHE A 358 10.94 -3.79 11.01
C PHE A 358 10.67 -3.94 12.51
N ILE A 359 9.72 -3.16 13.01
CA ILE A 359 9.19 -3.24 14.38
C ILE A 359 7.66 -3.24 14.31
N TYR A 360 7.07 -4.20 14.98
CA TYR A 360 5.62 -4.26 15.16
C TYR A 360 5.29 -4.25 16.65
N ILE A 361 4.48 -3.29 17.07
CA ILE A 361 4.01 -3.17 18.46
C ILE A 361 2.54 -3.55 18.53
N LEU A 362 2.20 -4.40 19.48
CA LEU A 362 0.84 -4.90 19.68
C LEU A 362 0.44 -4.77 21.16
N MET A 363 -0.74 -4.18 21.37
CA MET A 363 -1.32 -4.12 22.72
C MET A 363 -1.95 -5.48 23.10
N PRO A 364 -1.59 -6.05 24.25
CA PRO A 364 -2.23 -7.28 24.73
C PRO A 364 -3.68 -7.02 25.12
N MET A 365 -4.49 -8.08 25.05
CA MET A 365 -5.87 -8.09 25.53
C MET A 365 -5.90 -8.60 26.97
N LYS A 366 -6.93 -8.21 27.73
CA LYS A 366 -7.18 -8.78 29.05
C LYS A 366 -7.46 -10.29 28.92
N LEU A 367 -6.99 -11.06 29.89
CA LEU A 367 -7.36 -12.47 29.98
C LEU A 367 -8.89 -12.63 30.02
N PRO A 368 -9.46 -13.64 29.34
CA PRO A 368 -10.89 -13.92 29.40
C PRO A 368 -11.31 -14.26 30.82
N GLU A 369 -12.55 -13.89 31.21
CA GLU A 369 -13.12 -14.32 32.50
C GLU A 369 -13.19 -15.84 32.54
N GLY A 370 -12.69 -16.42 33.64
CA GLY A 370 -12.64 -17.89 33.81
C GLY A 370 -11.61 -18.58 32.92
N PHE A 371 -10.55 -17.85 32.49
CA PHE A 371 -9.44 -18.48 31.80
C PHE A 371 -8.89 -19.65 32.60
N VAL A 372 -8.83 -20.81 31.95
CA VAL A 372 -8.21 -22.03 32.49
C VAL A 372 -7.00 -22.31 31.63
N SER A 373 -5.84 -22.51 32.27
CA SER A 373 -4.63 -22.89 31.56
C SER A 373 -4.84 -24.17 30.76
N ALA A 374 -4.44 -24.21 29.52
CA ALA A 374 -4.49 -25.40 28.68
C ALA A 374 -3.55 -26.52 29.18
N LYS A 375 -2.78 -26.25 30.24
CA LYS A 375 -1.88 -27.19 30.94
C LYS A 375 -2.51 -27.90 32.13
N ALA A 376 -3.70 -27.47 32.57
CA ALA A 376 -4.32 -28.01 33.76
C ALA A 376 -4.92 -29.40 33.54
#